data_605dd5c38d74e8d5d07e2fb0c49137ba
#
_entry.id   605dd5c38d74e8d5d07e2fb0c49137ba
#
_cell.length_a   1.000
_cell.length_b   1.000
_cell.length_c   1.000
_cell.angle_alpha   90.00
_cell.angle_beta   90.00
_cell.angle_gamma   90.00
#
_symmetry.space_group_name_H-M   'P 1'
#
loop_
_entity.id
_entity.type
_entity.pdbx_description
1 polymer ?
#
loop_
_entity_poly.entity_id
_entity_poly.type
_entity_poly.pdbx_seq_one_letter_code
_entity_poly.pdbx_strand_id
1 'polypeptide(L)'
;NLSIATEFREIASAVYDFTTSDYSTISSGKATNLPKSTSVSAPTGITLTDELVSYNDGTVIVKMVIELTAATDNFTELYEIEIKQLTAADGSAVTDDFKQIGRGARTKYEFLNVIDRASYEVRARGVNIYGVNSSTITQSHTVIGLSAPPPNVENFSCNIVGLDAFLSWQAVDVLDLSYYELRYANVTANATWSNSVPMVKKVSRPATSVVVPAKTGAYLIKARDKLGNPSIDATVVYVAVNVIGNYNFLTSSTQNPNFTGNKTNVYISDDIADTPALVLTSQELFDSPSGNFDSVTDRNFDSGTVNGQLYSQGIYEFSDTIDVGSSITTNITASITQTVADRDAFFDATTGNFDEKLGNFDGDSEANCSSELQISVSTDNSTFTPFQTFVVGDYLARYYKFRMVMTSSNGSATPVVTALSVTLDMEDRIESGNNIVSGTGTKSVTFTQSYITVPALGFAVQNMASGDTYTLTNKTAAGFNVAFTNSGGSGVSRTFDFIAKGYWLLNKHMINEQKGFI
;
A
#
# COMPACT_ATOMS: atom_id res chain seq x y z
N ASN A 1 62.79 89.53 22.49
CA ASN A 1 62.64 88.89 23.80
C ASN A 1 61.16 88.52 24.02
N LEU A 2 60.86 87.22 23.90
CA LEU A 2 59.56 86.71 24.22
C LEU A 2 59.64 86.24 25.67
N SER A 3 59.00 86.93 26.58
CA SER A 3 58.83 86.48 27.95
C SER A 3 57.52 85.71 28.03
N ILE A 4 57.58 84.44 28.38
CA ILE A 4 56.41 83.69 28.71
C ILE A 4 56.15 83.83 30.19
N ALA A 5 55.09 84.53 30.55
CA ALA A 5 54.61 84.63 31.93
C ALA A 5 53.80 83.34 32.18
N THR A 6 54.30 82.49 33.01
CA THR A 6 53.54 81.31 33.51
C THR A 6 52.86 81.76 34.80
N GLU A 7 51.54 81.84 34.75
CA GLU A 7 50.71 82.08 35.93
C GLU A 7 50.41 80.68 36.55
N PHE A 8 50.98 80.46 37.72
CA PHE A 8 50.61 79.28 38.53
C PHE A 8 49.36 79.62 39.33
N ARG A 9 48.28 79.06 38.96
CA ARG A 9 47.08 79.19 39.78
C ARG A 9 47.12 78.04 40.81
N GLU A 10 47.07 78.40 42.08
CA GLU A 10 46.96 77.48 43.18
C GLU A 10 45.60 76.74 43.01
N ILE A 11 45.66 75.46 42.73
CA ILE A 11 44.49 74.63 42.71
C ILE A 11 44.24 74.16 44.15
N ALA A 12 43.05 74.38 44.66
CA ALA A 12 42.67 73.98 46.02
C ALA A 12 43.12 72.57 46.32
N SER A 13 43.70 72.33 47.49
CA SER A 13 44.22 71.04 47.94
C SER A 13 43.17 69.87 47.77
N ALA A 14 41.91 70.24 47.87
CA ALA A 14 40.79 69.31 47.64
C ALA A 14 40.72 68.69 46.23
N VAL A 15 41.45 69.28 45.25
CA VAL A 15 41.51 68.68 43.89
C VAL A 15 42.45 67.44 43.84
N TYR A 16 43.32 67.32 44.84
CA TYR A 16 44.26 66.23 44.96
C TYR A 16 43.90 65.23 46.09
N ASP A 17 42.84 65.53 46.86
CA ASP A 17 42.36 64.65 47.90
C ASP A 17 41.47 63.53 47.28
N PHE A 18 42.09 62.48 46.89
CA PHE A 18 41.33 61.24 46.49
C PHE A 18 40.85 60.57 47.75
N THR A 19 39.58 60.57 47.93
CA THR A 19 38.94 59.78 49.02
C THR A 19 38.74 58.34 48.61
N THR A 20 38.58 57.42 49.55
CA THR A 20 38.28 56.03 49.27
C THR A 20 36.98 55.87 48.49
N SER A 21 36.09 56.83 48.49
CA SER A 21 34.88 56.86 47.65
C SER A 21 35.17 57.12 46.16
N ASP A 22 36.25 57.88 45.87
CA ASP A 22 36.65 58.14 44.49
C ASP A 22 37.25 56.91 43.84
N TYR A 23 37.85 56.04 44.62
CA TYR A 23 38.29 54.73 44.16
C TYR A 23 37.15 53.70 44.06
N SER A 24 36.09 53.86 44.85
CA SER A 24 34.93 52.95 44.80
C SER A 24 34.03 53.22 43.59
N THR A 25 34.14 54.40 42.98
CA THR A 25 33.44 54.70 41.71
C THR A 25 34.23 54.35 40.46
N ILE A 26 35.48 53.93 40.59
CA ILE A 26 36.10 53.15 39.53
C ILE A 26 35.48 51.73 39.63
N SER A 27 34.28 51.59 39.11
CA SER A 27 33.78 50.26 38.80
C SER A 27 34.93 49.59 38.09
N SER A 28 35.38 48.44 38.62
CA SER A 28 36.24 47.51 37.90
C SER A 28 35.69 47.47 36.49
N GLY A 29 36.43 48.11 35.56
CA GLY A 29 35.97 48.19 34.18
C GLY A 29 35.37 46.88 33.80
N LYS A 30 34.18 46.89 33.21
CA LYS A 30 33.55 45.65 32.71
C LYS A 30 34.68 44.81 32.23
N ALA A 31 34.88 43.64 32.88
CA ALA A 31 35.93 42.73 32.48
C ALA A 31 35.81 42.62 30.96
N THR A 32 36.76 43.21 30.25
CA THR A 32 36.78 43.05 28.80
C THR A 32 36.79 41.57 28.58
N ASN A 33 35.71 41.07 28.05
CA ASN A 33 35.58 39.66 27.69
C ASN A 33 36.57 39.40 26.53
N LEU A 34 37.84 39.44 26.87
CA LEU A 34 38.90 39.13 25.91
C LEU A 34 38.87 37.64 25.65
N PRO A 35 38.97 37.20 24.39
CA PRO A 35 39.03 35.81 24.05
C PRO A 35 40.12 35.11 24.86
N LYS A 36 39.76 34.06 25.60
CA LYS A 36 40.76 33.26 26.30
C LYS A 36 41.47 32.39 25.26
N SER A 37 42.79 32.50 25.20
CA SER A 37 43.61 31.74 24.27
C SER A 37 43.59 30.22 24.56
N THR A 38 43.18 29.81 25.76
CA THR A 38 43.29 28.42 26.26
C THR A 38 41.95 27.70 26.40
N SER A 39 40.82 28.36 26.16
CA SER A 39 39.51 27.75 26.38
C SER A 39 38.51 28.26 25.35
N VAL A 40 37.74 27.35 24.80
CA VAL A 40 36.66 27.58 23.86
C VAL A 40 35.54 26.57 24.10
N SER A 41 34.29 26.99 24.03
CA SER A 41 33.14 26.09 24.24
C SER A 41 32.81 25.30 22.98
N ALA A 42 32.43 24.05 23.19
CA ALA A 42 31.88 23.23 22.14
C ALA A 42 30.47 23.72 21.71
N PRO A 43 30.02 23.40 20.50
CA PRO A 43 28.60 23.53 20.18
C PRO A 43 27.77 22.75 21.20
N THR A 44 26.54 23.21 21.48
CA THR A 44 25.69 22.60 22.52
C THR A 44 24.81 21.50 22.02
N GLY A 45 24.71 21.30 20.68
CA GLY A 45 23.96 20.22 20.07
C GLY A 45 24.28 20.02 18.59
N ILE A 46 24.02 18.81 18.10
CA ILE A 46 24.02 18.45 16.67
C ILE A 46 22.66 17.85 16.35
N THR A 47 21.99 18.38 15.34
CA THR A 47 20.79 17.79 14.75
C THR A 47 21.13 17.30 13.35
N LEU A 48 20.80 16.05 13.07
CA LEU A 48 21.03 15.39 11.76
C LEU A 48 19.67 15.06 11.14
N THR A 49 19.47 15.47 9.89
CA THR A 49 18.25 15.18 9.12
C THR A 49 18.61 14.82 7.69
N ASP A 50 17.75 14.03 7.04
CA ASP A 50 17.89 13.65 5.65
C ASP A 50 16.99 14.52 4.77
N GLU A 51 17.52 14.96 3.64
CA GLU A 51 16.74 15.64 2.61
C GLU A 51 17.00 15.01 1.24
N LEU A 52 15.94 14.85 0.45
CA LEU A 52 16.05 14.41 -0.94
C LEU A 52 16.40 15.60 -1.84
N VAL A 53 17.30 15.36 -2.77
CA VAL A 53 17.70 16.34 -3.81
C VAL A 53 17.51 15.70 -5.17
N SER A 54 16.81 16.39 -6.08
CA SER A 54 16.68 15.97 -7.47
C SER A 54 17.63 16.73 -8.38
N TYR A 55 18.28 16.01 -9.28
CA TYR A 55 19.06 16.58 -10.36
C TYR A 55 18.20 16.77 -11.63
N ASN A 56 18.71 17.58 -12.56
CA ASN A 56 18.01 17.88 -13.82
C ASN A 56 17.78 16.65 -14.72
N ASP A 57 18.53 15.57 -14.51
CA ASP A 57 18.37 14.30 -15.21
C ASP A 57 17.29 13.39 -14.58
N GLY A 58 16.63 13.86 -13.50
CA GLY A 58 15.61 13.12 -12.76
C GLY A 58 16.16 12.18 -11.70
N THR A 59 17.49 12.13 -11.50
CA THR A 59 18.11 11.37 -10.40
C THR A 59 17.76 12.04 -9.07
N VAL A 60 17.36 11.23 -8.10
CA VAL A 60 17.12 11.68 -6.72
C VAL A 60 18.18 11.04 -5.83
N ILE A 61 18.85 11.85 -5.04
CA ILE A 61 19.83 11.42 -4.04
C ILE A 61 19.45 11.93 -2.66
N VAL A 62 20.01 11.30 -1.63
CA VAL A 62 19.91 11.77 -0.25
C VAL A 62 21.10 12.69 0.06
N LYS A 63 20.85 13.77 0.78
CA LYS A 63 21.87 14.54 1.48
C LYS A 63 21.58 14.54 2.98
N MET A 64 22.62 14.53 3.77
CA MET A 64 22.53 14.76 5.21
C MET A 64 22.68 16.25 5.50
N VAL A 65 21.75 16.80 6.26
CA VAL A 65 21.82 18.18 6.78
C VAL A 65 22.24 18.10 8.23
N ILE A 66 23.28 18.85 8.56
CA ILE A 66 23.90 18.90 9.87
C ILE A 66 23.69 20.31 10.42
N GLU A 67 22.89 20.43 11.47
CA GLU A 67 22.64 21.71 12.14
C GLU A 67 23.26 21.69 13.54
N LEU A 68 24.09 22.68 13.82
CA LEU A 68 24.72 22.86 15.11
C LEU A 68 23.94 23.88 15.94
N THR A 69 23.73 23.60 17.21
CA THR A 69 23.37 24.61 18.19
C THR A 69 24.65 25.32 18.65
N ALA A 70 24.71 26.62 18.42
CA ALA A 70 25.92 27.41 18.67
C ALA A 70 26.47 27.23 20.07
N ALA A 71 27.79 27.44 20.22
CA ALA A 71 28.45 27.50 21.51
C ALA A 71 27.90 28.67 22.33
N THR A 72 27.93 28.52 23.65
CA THR A 72 27.37 29.55 24.58
C THR A 72 28.32 30.71 24.84
N ASP A 73 29.60 30.58 24.51
CA ASP A 73 30.57 31.64 24.65
C ASP A 73 30.67 32.49 23.37
N ASN A 74 31.24 33.69 23.49
CA ASN A 74 31.51 34.58 22.35
C ASN A 74 32.92 34.40 21.78
N PHE A 75 33.65 33.34 22.17
CA PHE A 75 35.02 33.12 21.77
C PHE A 75 35.16 32.13 20.66
N THR A 76 34.11 31.32 20.40
CA THR A 76 34.04 30.40 19.30
C THR A 76 33.91 31.18 18.00
N GLU A 77 34.94 31.15 17.15
CA GLU A 77 35.01 31.86 15.88
C GLU A 77 34.41 31.02 14.75
N LEU A 78 34.71 29.72 14.76
CA LEU A 78 34.26 28.81 13.73
C LEU A 78 34.06 27.38 14.29
N TYR A 79 33.37 26.58 13.52
CA TYR A 79 33.12 25.17 13.81
C TYR A 79 33.85 24.29 12.80
N GLU A 80 34.40 23.17 13.25
CA GLU A 80 34.89 22.08 12.43
C GLU A 80 33.96 20.90 12.57
N ILE A 81 33.56 20.32 11.43
CA ILE A 81 32.66 19.17 11.34
C ILE A 81 33.37 18.04 10.59
N GLU A 82 33.32 16.86 11.19
CA GLU A 82 33.87 15.65 10.63
C GLU A 82 32.81 14.54 10.66
N ILE A 83 32.88 13.64 9.70
CA ILE A 83 31.97 12.51 9.55
C ILE A 83 32.76 11.22 9.32
N LYS A 84 32.26 10.12 9.86
CA LYS A 84 32.68 8.76 9.50
C LYS A 84 31.48 7.87 9.29
N GLN A 85 31.60 6.87 8.44
CA GLN A 85 30.60 5.84 8.26
C GLN A 85 30.76 4.77 9.34
N LEU A 86 29.65 4.35 9.98
CA LEU A 86 29.64 3.28 10.99
C LEU A 86 29.21 1.95 10.40
N THR A 87 28.16 1.97 9.56
CA THR A 87 27.64 0.76 8.91
C THR A 87 27.41 1.01 7.42
N ALA A 88 27.52 -0.04 6.63
CA ALA A 88 27.07 -0.05 5.23
C ALA A 88 25.53 -0.14 5.15
N ALA A 89 24.97 -0.05 3.93
CA ALA A 89 23.52 -0.12 3.68
C ALA A 89 22.89 -1.46 4.11
N ASP A 90 23.67 -2.52 4.19
CA ASP A 90 23.26 -3.86 4.63
C ASP A 90 23.39 -4.08 6.16
N GLY A 91 23.77 -3.01 6.89
CA GLY A 91 23.98 -3.06 8.34
C GLY A 91 25.35 -3.59 8.76
N SER A 92 26.20 -4.05 7.84
CA SER A 92 27.54 -4.51 8.17
C SER A 92 28.42 -3.36 8.70
N ALA A 93 29.22 -3.64 9.73
CA ALA A 93 30.12 -2.63 10.32
C ALA A 93 31.20 -2.21 9.31
N VAL A 94 31.43 -0.90 9.23
CA VAL A 94 32.49 -0.30 8.38
C VAL A 94 33.55 0.31 9.29
N THR A 95 34.81 0.01 8.98
CA THR A 95 35.96 0.68 9.62
C THR A 95 36.34 1.86 8.76
N ASP A 96 35.96 3.06 9.18
CA ASP A 96 36.27 4.32 8.50
C ASP A 96 36.85 5.33 9.50
N ASP A 97 37.66 6.25 9.00
CA ASP A 97 38.20 7.35 9.78
C ASP A 97 37.37 8.61 9.60
N PHE A 98 37.42 9.51 10.62
CA PHE A 98 36.76 10.79 10.51
C PHE A 98 37.36 11.63 9.37
N LYS A 99 36.51 12.11 8.48
CA LYS A 99 36.83 13.01 7.38
C LYS A 99 36.22 14.39 7.64
N GLN A 100 37.00 15.44 7.51
CA GLN A 100 36.50 16.80 7.64
C GLN A 100 35.61 17.14 6.44
N ILE A 101 34.36 17.53 6.71
CA ILE A 101 33.38 17.91 5.70
C ILE A 101 33.07 19.42 5.70
N GLY A 102 33.43 20.11 6.77
CA GLY A 102 33.18 21.54 6.88
C GLY A 102 34.04 22.22 7.93
N ARG A 103 34.39 23.50 7.65
CA ARG A 103 34.98 24.43 8.61
C ARG A 103 34.51 25.85 8.31
N GLY A 104 33.97 26.53 9.28
CA GLY A 104 33.51 27.92 9.12
C GLY A 104 32.62 28.39 10.27
N ALA A 105 32.23 29.68 10.22
CA ALA A 105 31.41 30.30 11.26
C ALA A 105 29.91 29.94 11.18
N ARG A 106 29.48 29.27 10.09
CA ARG A 106 28.10 28.84 9.92
C ARG A 106 27.77 27.63 10.81
N THR A 107 26.50 27.48 11.15
CA THR A 107 25.99 26.38 11.98
C THR A 107 25.26 25.33 11.17
N LYS A 108 25.06 25.52 9.87
CA LYS A 108 24.41 24.55 8.97
C LYS A 108 25.38 24.10 7.89
N TYR A 109 25.48 22.78 7.74
CA TYR A 109 26.32 22.10 6.74
C TYR A 109 25.49 21.03 6.03
N GLU A 110 25.88 20.72 4.81
CA GLU A 110 25.24 19.70 3.98
C GLU A 110 26.30 18.71 3.48
N PHE A 111 25.98 17.42 3.51
CA PHE A 111 26.84 16.37 2.99
C PHE A 111 26.08 15.50 1.99
N LEU A 112 26.50 15.52 0.72
CA LEU A 112 25.80 14.90 -0.39
C LEU A 112 26.19 13.43 -0.64
N ASN A 113 27.32 12.95 -0.09
CA ASN A 113 27.84 11.62 -0.36
C ASN A 113 27.42 10.59 0.71
N VAL A 114 26.20 10.66 1.20
CA VAL A 114 25.64 9.67 2.10
C VAL A 114 25.00 8.52 1.31
N ILE A 115 25.10 7.34 1.87
CA ILE A 115 24.49 6.11 1.32
C ILE A 115 23.21 5.84 2.10
N ASP A 116 22.11 5.64 1.38
CA ASP A 116 20.83 5.28 2.00
C ASP A 116 20.95 3.99 2.82
N ARG A 117 20.30 3.92 3.98
CA ARG A 117 20.37 2.86 5.00
C ARG A 117 21.70 2.70 5.72
N ALA A 118 22.73 3.46 5.37
CA ALA A 118 23.99 3.46 6.10
C ALA A 118 23.92 4.36 7.34
N SER A 119 24.66 4.00 8.40
CA SER A 119 24.78 4.82 9.60
C SER A 119 26.08 5.60 9.59
N TYR A 120 26.00 6.84 10.05
CA TYR A 120 27.13 7.75 10.15
C TYR A 120 27.23 8.31 11.55
N GLU A 121 28.45 8.63 11.96
CA GLU A 121 28.73 9.43 13.16
C GLU A 121 29.32 10.76 12.73
N VAL A 122 28.69 11.86 13.16
CA VAL A 122 29.13 13.22 12.94
C VAL A 122 29.69 13.75 14.26
N ARG A 123 30.86 14.37 14.21
CA ARG A 123 31.42 15.09 15.35
C ARG A 123 31.68 16.55 14.98
N ALA A 124 31.50 17.43 15.96
CA ALA A 124 31.72 18.84 15.81
C ALA A 124 32.51 19.40 16.99
N ARG A 125 33.32 20.41 16.72
CA ARG A 125 34.03 21.19 17.74
C ARG A 125 34.09 22.68 17.37
N GLY A 126 34.16 23.52 18.37
CA GLY A 126 34.42 24.92 18.19
C GLY A 126 35.92 25.24 18.12
N VAL A 127 36.27 26.28 17.40
CA VAL A 127 37.66 26.78 17.27
C VAL A 127 37.65 28.27 17.49
N ASN A 128 38.56 28.79 18.32
CA ASN A 128 38.70 30.22 18.56
C ASN A 128 39.67 30.90 17.56
N ILE A 129 39.79 32.22 17.66
CA ILE A 129 40.68 33.03 16.80
C ILE A 129 42.17 32.63 16.89
N TYR A 130 42.58 31.95 17.96
CA TYR A 130 43.96 31.47 18.15
C TYR A 130 44.16 30.03 17.65
N GLY A 131 43.13 29.40 17.07
CA GLY A 131 43.19 28.01 16.59
C GLY A 131 43.05 26.96 17.70
N VAL A 132 42.64 27.33 18.91
CA VAL A 132 42.39 26.38 20.00
C VAL A 132 41.06 25.70 19.82
N ASN A 133 41.04 24.39 19.93
CA ASN A 133 39.88 23.56 19.75
C ASN A 133 39.15 23.33 21.07
N SER A 134 37.83 23.28 21.03
CA SER A 134 37.00 22.80 22.14
C SER A 134 37.06 21.28 22.25
N SER A 135 36.38 20.72 23.28
CA SER A 135 35.96 19.33 23.25
C SER A 135 35.04 19.05 22.04
N THR A 136 35.02 17.82 21.59
CA THR A 136 34.10 17.39 20.50
C THR A 136 32.77 16.92 21.11
N ILE A 137 31.69 17.21 20.38
CA ILE A 137 30.40 16.55 20.59
C ILE A 137 30.12 15.63 19.40
N THR A 138 29.38 14.56 19.61
CA THR A 138 29.08 13.55 18.58
C THR A 138 27.59 13.24 18.51
N GLN A 139 27.11 12.91 17.32
CA GLN A 139 25.75 12.42 17.06
C GLN A 139 25.78 11.38 15.96
N SER A 140 25.08 10.27 16.15
CA SER A 140 24.93 9.22 15.14
C SER A 140 23.57 9.36 14.45
N HIS A 141 23.49 8.97 13.18
CA HIS A 141 22.30 9.01 12.37
C HIS A 141 22.32 7.92 11.31
N THR A 142 21.18 7.23 11.12
CA THR A 142 20.99 6.29 10.01
C THR A 142 20.22 6.98 8.91
N VAL A 143 20.77 7.00 7.71
CA VAL A 143 20.17 7.62 6.54
C VAL A 143 18.99 6.79 6.05
N ILE A 144 17.80 7.36 5.98
CA ILE A 144 16.57 6.68 5.54
C ILE A 144 15.83 7.43 4.43
N GLY A 145 16.45 8.46 3.85
CA GLY A 145 15.80 9.38 2.92
C GLY A 145 15.12 8.72 1.74
N LEU A 146 15.80 7.84 1.00
CA LEU A 146 15.22 7.10 -0.13
C LEU A 146 14.43 5.86 0.31
N SER A 147 14.76 5.28 1.45
CA SER A 147 14.06 4.12 2.01
C SER A 147 12.87 4.50 2.88
N ALA A 148 12.69 5.78 3.18
CA ALA A 148 11.54 6.28 3.92
C ALA A 148 10.25 6.08 3.10
N PRO A 149 9.18 5.51 3.70
CA PRO A 149 7.90 5.39 3.02
C PRO A 149 7.37 6.77 2.61
N PRO A 150 6.74 6.92 1.42
CA PRO A 150 6.09 8.16 1.06
C PRO A 150 4.93 8.48 2.03
N PRO A 151 4.56 9.76 2.21
CA PRO A 151 3.39 10.13 2.99
C PRO A 151 2.11 9.45 2.50
N ASN A 152 1.16 9.27 3.42
CA ASN A 152 -0.15 8.77 3.06
C ASN A 152 -0.86 9.72 2.09
N VAL A 153 -1.68 9.17 1.20
CA VAL A 153 -2.46 9.95 0.24
C VAL A 153 -3.57 10.68 0.97
N GLU A 154 -3.71 11.98 0.75
CA GLU A 154 -4.75 12.80 1.37
C GLU A 154 -5.87 13.14 0.38
N ASN A 155 -7.05 13.52 0.93
CA ASN A 155 -8.22 13.96 0.19
C ASN A 155 -8.69 12.97 -0.89
N PHE A 156 -8.55 11.66 -0.61
CA PHE A 156 -9.03 10.62 -1.50
C PHE A 156 -10.56 10.60 -1.49
N SER A 157 -11.15 10.77 -2.65
CA SER A 157 -12.60 10.89 -2.83
C SER A 157 -13.07 10.12 -4.06
N CYS A 158 -14.36 9.77 -4.05
CA CYS A 158 -15.02 9.08 -5.15
C CYS A 158 -16.32 9.82 -5.49
N ASN A 159 -16.49 10.11 -6.78
CA ASN A 159 -17.75 10.64 -7.33
C ASN A 159 -18.30 9.65 -8.34
N ILE A 160 -19.55 9.20 -8.15
CA ILE A 160 -20.21 8.24 -9.05
C ILE A 160 -21.00 8.99 -10.12
N VAL A 161 -20.73 8.70 -11.38
CA VAL A 161 -21.46 9.23 -12.53
C VAL A 161 -21.85 8.06 -13.44
N GLY A 162 -23.12 7.69 -13.42
CA GLY A 162 -23.61 6.53 -14.17
C GLY A 162 -22.99 5.22 -13.65
N LEU A 163 -22.27 4.53 -14.51
CA LEU A 163 -21.57 3.27 -14.19
C LEU A 163 -20.09 3.47 -13.85
N ASP A 164 -19.63 4.73 -13.78
CA ASP A 164 -18.24 5.06 -13.57
C ASP A 164 -18.01 5.70 -12.18
N ALA A 165 -16.92 5.32 -11.54
CA ALA A 165 -16.40 5.94 -10.34
C ALA A 165 -15.19 6.81 -10.68
N PHE A 166 -15.33 8.10 -10.47
CA PHE A 166 -14.27 9.09 -10.63
C PHE A 166 -13.54 9.22 -9.30
N LEU A 167 -12.39 8.60 -9.20
CA LEU A 167 -11.52 8.65 -8.03
C LEU A 167 -10.56 9.82 -8.18
N SER A 168 -10.39 10.61 -7.12
CA SER A 168 -9.46 11.75 -7.09
C SER A 168 -8.81 11.90 -5.73
N TRP A 169 -7.60 12.45 -5.70
CA TRP A 169 -6.81 12.62 -4.48
C TRP A 169 -5.87 13.82 -4.58
N GLN A 170 -5.30 14.21 -3.46
CA GLN A 170 -4.27 15.23 -3.40
C GLN A 170 -2.92 14.62 -3.81
N ALA A 171 -2.15 15.34 -4.64
CA ALA A 171 -0.81 14.92 -5.00
C ALA A 171 0.07 14.80 -3.75
N VAL A 172 0.80 13.70 -3.63
CA VAL A 172 1.85 13.54 -2.62
C VAL A 172 3.10 14.26 -3.11
N ASP A 173 3.53 15.26 -2.38
CA ASP A 173 4.65 16.14 -2.75
C ASP A 173 5.97 15.59 -2.18
N VAL A 174 6.47 14.51 -2.77
CA VAL A 174 7.82 13.99 -2.51
C VAL A 174 8.55 13.73 -3.82
N LEU A 175 9.86 13.96 -3.81
CA LEU A 175 10.70 13.94 -5.03
C LEU A 175 10.82 12.56 -5.66
N ASP A 176 10.81 11.53 -4.84
CA ASP A 176 10.97 10.13 -5.23
C ASP A 176 9.64 9.40 -5.46
N LEU A 177 8.48 10.07 -5.34
CA LEU A 177 7.20 9.48 -5.70
C LEU A 177 7.24 8.92 -7.13
N SER A 178 6.82 7.67 -7.30
CA SER A 178 6.76 6.99 -8.59
C SER A 178 5.34 6.89 -9.13
N TYR A 179 4.42 6.32 -8.36
CA TYR A 179 3.04 6.08 -8.77
C TYR A 179 2.12 5.88 -7.56
N TYR A 180 0.82 5.80 -7.84
CA TYR A 180 -0.21 5.39 -6.90
C TYR A 180 -0.74 4.01 -7.28
N GLU A 181 -1.02 3.17 -6.30
CA GLU A 181 -1.68 1.89 -6.44
C GLU A 181 -3.08 1.97 -5.84
N LEU A 182 -4.09 1.54 -6.60
CA LEU A 182 -5.47 1.50 -6.14
C LEU A 182 -5.93 0.05 -6.01
N ARG A 183 -6.63 -0.21 -4.92
CA ARG A 183 -7.27 -1.49 -4.63
C ARG A 183 -8.75 -1.32 -4.36
N TYR A 184 -9.46 -2.41 -4.45
CA TYR A 184 -10.88 -2.50 -4.15
C TYR A 184 -11.14 -3.62 -3.16
N ALA A 185 -12.03 -3.36 -2.18
CA ALA A 185 -12.55 -4.37 -1.27
C ALA A 185 -14.07 -4.40 -1.33
N ASN A 186 -14.65 -5.59 -1.48
CA ASN A 186 -16.10 -5.78 -1.50
C ASN A 186 -16.67 -5.80 -0.07
N VAL A 187 -16.39 -4.74 0.69
CA VAL A 187 -16.88 -4.54 2.05
C VAL A 187 -17.31 -3.09 2.24
N THR A 188 -18.31 -2.88 3.10
CA THR A 188 -18.87 -1.55 3.38
C THR A 188 -18.30 -0.91 4.65
N ALA A 189 -17.44 -1.62 5.36
CA ALA A 189 -16.73 -1.16 6.56
C ALA A 189 -15.46 -1.98 6.76
N ASN A 190 -14.50 -1.45 7.54
CA ASN A 190 -13.27 -2.13 7.94
C ASN A 190 -12.44 -2.67 6.76
N ALA A 191 -12.42 -1.93 5.66
CA ALA A 191 -11.54 -2.23 4.54
C ALA A 191 -10.09 -1.97 4.95
N THR A 192 -9.22 -2.94 4.66
CA THR A 192 -7.79 -2.87 4.87
C THR A 192 -7.06 -3.16 3.56
N TRP A 193 -5.78 -2.80 3.50
CA TRP A 193 -4.97 -3.14 2.32
C TRP A 193 -4.88 -4.64 2.10
N SER A 194 -4.85 -5.41 3.20
CA SER A 194 -4.73 -6.88 3.17
C SER A 194 -6.02 -7.58 2.71
N ASN A 195 -7.22 -7.01 2.97
CA ASN A 195 -8.49 -7.59 2.50
C ASN A 195 -8.97 -7.02 1.16
N SER A 196 -8.12 -6.27 0.46
CA SER A 196 -8.41 -5.66 -0.83
C SER A 196 -7.64 -6.31 -1.98
N VAL A 197 -8.16 -6.20 -3.19
CA VAL A 197 -7.54 -6.73 -4.41
C VAL A 197 -7.14 -5.60 -5.34
N PRO A 198 -6.08 -5.75 -6.14
CA PRO A 198 -5.66 -4.74 -7.10
C PRO A 198 -6.80 -4.37 -8.07
N MET A 199 -7.01 -3.08 -8.26
CA MET A 199 -7.94 -2.52 -9.24
C MET A 199 -7.20 -1.74 -10.33
N VAL A 200 -6.28 -0.86 -9.91
CA VAL A 200 -5.35 -0.19 -10.83
C VAL A 200 -3.95 -0.29 -10.22
N LYS A 201 -3.10 -1.11 -10.82
CA LYS A 201 -1.75 -1.36 -10.30
C LYS A 201 -0.84 -0.14 -10.30
N LYS A 202 -1.03 0.77 -11.25
CA LYS A 202 -0.11 1.89 -11.41
C LYS A 202 -0.79 3.08 -12.07
N VAL A 203 -0.95 4.15 -11.30
CA VAL A 203 -1.29 5.48 -11.79
C VAL A 203 -0.05 6.35 -11.62
N SER A 204 0.66 6.62 -12.71
CA SER A 204 1.93 7.36 -12.65
C SER A 204 1.69 8.84 -12.34
N ARG A 205 2.61 9.45 -11.56
CA ARG A 205 2.63 10.91 -11.41
C ARG A 205 2.79 11.61 -12.78
N PRO A 206 2.22 12.79 -13.02
CA PRO A 206 1.56 13.66 -12.05
C PRO A 206 0.04 13.42 -11.89
N ALA A 207 -0.51 12.30 -12.39
CA ALA A 207 -1.94 12.05 -12.33
C ALA A 207 -2.44 11.97 -10.87
N THR A 208 -3.56 12.63 -10.59
CA THR A 208 -4.23 12.66 -9.29
C THR A 208 -5.69 12.23 -9.38
N SER A 209 -6.05 11.59 -10.48
CA SER A 209 -7.38 11.03 -10.69
C SER A 209 -7.33 9.85 -11.63
N VAL A 210 -8.34 8.99 -11.52
CA VAL A 210 -8.57 7.85 -12.42
C VAL A 210 -10.06 7.52 -12.45
N VAL A 211 -10.53 7.02 -13.57
CA VAL A 211 -11.90 6.53 -13.73
C VAL A 211 -11.86 5.00 -13.74
N VAL A 212 -12.72 4.40 -12.94
CA VAL A 212 -12.87 2.94 -12.83
C VAL A 212 -14.36 2.58 -12.81
N PRO A 213 -14.76 1.34 -13.12
CA PRO A 213 -16.13 0.91 -12.97
C PRO A 213 -16.65 1.12 -11.55
N ALA A 214 -17.86 1.70 -11.42
CA ALA A 214 -18.50 1.96 -10.13
C ALA A 214 -18.93 0.65 -9.47
N LYS A 215 -18.48 0.43 -8.24
CA LYS A 215 -18.82 -0.74 -7.43
C LYS A 215 -19.15 -0.32 -6.00
N THR A 216 -20.15 -0.97 -5.40
CA THR A 216 -20.40 -0.83 -3.95
C THR A 216 -19.28 -1.51 -3.19
N GLY A 217 -18.68 -0.82 -2.24
CA GLY A 217 -17.56 -1.32 -1.45
C GLY A 217 -16.59 -0.22 -1.08
N ALA A 218 -15.35 -0.58 -0.89
CA ALA A 218 -14.28 0.34 -0.52
C ALA A 218 -13.23 0.44 -1.63
N TYR A 219 -12.82 1.65 -1.94
CA TYR A 219 -11.65 1.93 -2.76
C TYR A 219 -10.52 2.37 -1.83
N LEU A 220 -9.33 1.83 -2.04
CA LEU A 220 -8.15 2.10 -1.24
C LEU A 220 -7.02 2.58 -2.14
N ILE A 221 -6.20 3.50 -1.63
CA ILE A 221 -5.05 4.05 -2.35
C ILE A 221 -3.82 4.09 -1.46
N LYS A 222 -2.67 3.72 -2.02
CA LYS A 222 -1.35 3.95 -1.45
C LYS A 222 -0.45 4.65 -2.47
N ALA A 223 0.42 5.52 -1.98
CA ALA A 223 1.53 6.08 -2.75
C ALA A 223 2.70 5.09 -2.75
N ARG A 224 3.48 5.07 -3.84
CA ARG A 224 4.71 4.27 -3.95
C ARG A 224 5.85 5.11 -4.47
N ASP A 225 7.00 4.97 -3.84
CA ASP A 225 8.25 5.62 -4.26
C ASP A 225 8.93 4.89 -5.43
N LYS A 226 10.10 5.38 -5.83
CA LYS A 226 10.92 4.78 -6.91
C LYS A 226 11.53 3.43 -6.54
N LEU A 227 11.72 3.14 -5.24
CA LEU A 227 12.18 1.86 -4.73
C LEU A 227 11.03 0.85 -4.57
N GLY A 228 9.76 1.31 -4.68
CA GLY A 228 8.57 0.48 -4.53
C GLY A 228 7.99 0.46 -3.12
N ASN A 229 8.58 1.22 -2.16
CA ASN A 229 8.05 1.29 -0.80
C ASN A 229 6.65 1.92 -0.83
N PRO A 230 5.64 1.32 -0.19
CA PRO A 230 4.30 1.89 -0.06
C PRO A 230 4.24 2.92 1.07
N SER A 231 3.30 3.85 0.99
CA SER A 231 2.89 4.64 2.15
C SER A 231 2.44 3.72 3.30
N ILE A 232 2.64 4.14 4.54
CA ILE A 232 2.36 3.30 5.73
C ILE A 232 0.90 2.89 5.73
N ASP A 233 -0.02 3.85 5.68
CA ASP A 233 -1.45 3.57 5.68
C ASP A 233 -2.06 3.71 4.29
N ALA A 234 -3.11 2.95 4.03
CA ALA A 234 -3.97 3.16 2.88
C ALA A 234 -5.07 4.17 3.22
N THR A 235 -5.31 5.11 2.33
CA THR A 235 -6.48 5.97 2.45
C THR A 235 -7.67 5.29 1.80
N VAL A 236 -8.82 5.28 2.49
CA VAL A 236 -10.00 4.50 2.12
C VAL A 236 -11.19 5.42 1.89
N VAL A 237 -11.95 5.16 0.84
CA VAL A 237 -13.28 5.75 0.62
C VAL A 237 -14.31 4.65 0.42
N TYR A 238 -15.42 4.72 1.16
CA TYR A 238 -16.55 3.78 1.05
C TYR A 238 -17.59 4.35 0.12
N VAL A 239 -18.10 3.50 -0.77
CA VAL A 239 -19.06 3.89 -1.79
C VAL A 239 -20.23 2.92 -1.77
N ALA A 240 -21.43 3.45 -1.68
CA ALA A 240 -22.66 2.72 -1.95
C ALA A 240 -23.18 3.17 -3.32
N VAL A 241 -23.10 2.30 -4.29
CA VAL A 241 -23.60 2.59 -5.63
C VAL A 241 -25.07 2.17 -5.67
N ASN A 242 -25.97 3.15 -5.75
CA ASN A 242 -27.39 2.90 -6.00
C ASN A 242 -27.64 2.60 -7.51
N VAL A 243 -26.71 1.92 -8.15
CA VAL A 243 -27.01 1.34 -9.45
C VAL A 243 -27.93 0.17 -9.14
N ILE A 244 -29.15 0.21 -9.64
CA ILE A 244 -29.96 -1.00 -9.80
C ILE A 244 -29.05 -1.88 -10.67
N GLY A 245 -28.31 -2.77 -10.00
CA GLY A 245 -27.19 -3.46 -10.63
C GLY A 245 -27.68 -4.26 -11.80
N ASN A 246 -27.17 -3.97 -12.97
CA ASN A 246 -27.37 -4.79 -14.14
C ASN A 246 -26.51 -6.08 -14.07
N TYR A 247 -25.82 -6.29 -12.93
CA TYR A 247 -24.99 -7.47 -12.70
C TYR A 247 -25.72 -8.43 -11.77
N ASN A 248 -25.80 -9.68 -12.16
CA ASN A 248 -26.30 -10.76 -11.32
C ASN A 248 -25.17 -11.75 -11.08
N PHE A 249 -25.09 -12.20 -9.85
CA PHE A 249 -24.21 -13.26 -9.42
C PHE A 249 -24.36 -14.52 -10.29
N LEU A 250 -23.29 -14.89 -11.00
CA LEU A 250 -23.23 -16.08 -11.84
C LEU A 250 -22.72 -17.28 -11.04
N THR A 251 -21.57 -17.13 -10.39
CA THR A 251 -20.98 -18.17 -9.54
C THR A 251 -19.91 -17.57 -8.61
N SER A 252 -19.65 -18.25 -7.50
CA SER A 252 -18.50 -17.96 -6.65
C SER A 252 -17.74 -19.24 -6.31
N SER A 253 -16.44 -19.11 -6.10
CA SER A 253 -15.58 -20.17 -5.61
C SER A 253 -14.90 -19.70 -4.34
N THR A 254 -15.28 -20.30 -3.20
CA THR A 254 -14.69 -20.01 -1.89
C THR A 254 -13.75 -21.13 -1.52
N GLN A 255 -12.52 -20.83 -1.17
CA GLN A 255 -11.47 -21.82 -0.93
C GLN A 255 -11.29 -22.14 0.56
N ASN A 256 -11.51 -21.14 1.43
CA ASN A 256 -11.44 -21.34 2.88
C ASN A 256 -12.70 -22.06 3.40
N PRO A 257 -12.63 -22.82 4.53
CA PRO A 257 -11.42 -23.07 5.34
C PRO A 257 -10.57 -24.23 4.79
N ASN A 258 -11.07 -25.03 3.87
CA ASN A 258 -10.47 -26.32 3.53
C ASN A 258 -9.33 -26.25 2.51
N PHE A 259 -9.25 -25.17 1.72
CA PHE A 259 -8.23 -24.96 0.69
C PHE A 259 -7.89 -26.26 -0.07
N THR A 260 -8.89 -26.84 -0.76
CA THR A 260 -8.81 -28.16 -1.41
C THR A 260 -7.97 -28.17 -2.67
N GLY A 261 -7.52 -27.02 -3.15
CA GLY A 261 -6.69 -26.88 -4.36
C GLY A 261 -5.29 -27.46 -4.23
N ASN A 262 -4.58 -27.46 -5.37
CA ASN A 262 -3.20 -27.95 -5.45
C ASN A 262 -2.24 -27.00 -4.74
N LYS A 263 -1.32 -27.57 -3.97
CA LYS A 263 -0.37 -26.87 -3.14
C LYS A 263 1.06 -27.19 -3.58
N THR A 264 1.83 -26.16 -3.90
CA THR A 264 3.26 -26.25 -4.16
C THR A 264 3.98 -25.31 -3.21
N ASN A 265 4.81 -25.83 -2.32
CA ASN A 265 5.53 -25.08 -1.27
C ASN A 265 4.61 -24.25 -0.34
N VAL A 266 3.35 -24.62 -0.22
CA VAL A 266 2.39 -24.09 0.74
C VAL A 266 1.66 -25.24 1.44
N TYR A 267 1.23 -25.01 2.67
CA TYR A 267 0.40 -25.94 3.43
C TYR A 267 -0.68 -25.18 4.22
N ILE A 268 -1.61 -25.91 4.79
CA ILE A 268 -2.65 -25.37 5.67
C ILE A 268 -2.11 -25.48 7.08
N SER A 269 -2.04 -24.35 7.79
CA SER A 269 -1.67 -24.27 9.19
C SER A 269 -2.88 -23.87 10.03
N ASP A 270 -3.07 -24.55 11.14
CA ASP A 270 -4.07 -24.22 12.17
C ASP A 270 -3.40 -23.52 13.37
N ASP A 271 -2.06 -23.45 13.41
CA ASP A 271 -1.28 -22.96 14.56
C ASP A 271 -0.95 -21.47 14.48
N ILE A 272 -0.98 -20.87 13.29
CA ILE A 272 -0.54 -19.48 13.05
C ILE A 272 -1.72 -18.49 13.13
N ALA A 273 -2.94 -18.98 12.91
CA ALA A 273 -4.17 -18.19 13.00
C ALA A 273 -5.24 -19.03 13.69
N ASP A 274 -6.24 -18.37 14.30
CA ASP A 274 -7.39 -19.04 14.94
C ASP A 274 -8.25 -19.86 13.97
N THR A 275 -7.96 -19.79 12.67
CA THR A 275 -8.63 -20.51 11.60
C THR A 275 -7.61 -21.09 10.62
N PRO A 276 -7.94 -22.20 9.91
CA PRO A 276 -7.06 -22.77 8.88
C PRO A 276 -6.61 -21.71 7.87
N ALA A 277 -5.32 -21.63 7.66
CA ALA A 277 -4.70 -20.62 6.79
C ALA A 277 -3.63 -21.24 5.86
N LEU A 278 -3.51 -20.73 4.64
CA LEU A 278 -2.40 -21.05 3.75
C LEU A 278 -1.15 -20.29 4.19
N VAL A 279 -0.04 -21.00 4.32
CA VAL A 279 1.28 -20.47 4.68
C VAL A 279 2.36 -21.16 3.83
N LEU A 280 3.53 -20.52 3.74
CA LEU A 280 4.69 -21.12 3.06
C LEU A 280 5.24 -22.32 3.85
N THR A 281 5.63 -23.37 3.14
CA THR A 281 6.28 -24.55 3.73
C THR A 281 7.74 -24.27 4.02
N SER A 282 8.28 -24.86 5.06
CA SER A 282 9.71 -24.92 5.33
C SER A 282 10.42 -25.79 4.28
N GLN A 283 11.61 -25.41 3.86
CA GLN A 283 12.43 -26.15 2.89
C GLN A 283 12.92 -27.50 3.44
N GLU A 284 12.99 -27.63 4.77
CA GLU A 284 13.34 -28.86 5.44
C GLU A 284 12.20 -29.31 6.36
N LEU A 285 11.56 -30.41 5.99
CA LEU A 285 10.66 -31.13 6.87
C LEU A 285 11.50 -31.94 7.88
N PHE A 286 11.01 -32.05 9.13
CA PHE A 286 11.64 -32.81 10.21
C PHE A 286 11.88 -34.28 9.83
N ASP A 287 11.11 -34.82 8.90
CA ASP A 287 11.14 -36.21 8.40
C ASP A 287 12.13 -36.45 7.24
N SER A 288 12.88 -35.45 6.79
CA SER A 288 13.75 -35.55 5.60
C SER A 288 15.27 -35.60 5.82
N PRO A 289 15.84 -35.62 7.04
CA PRO A 289 17.29 -35.78 7.15
C PRO A 289 17.68 -37.22 6.83
N SER A 290 18.42 -37.42 5.73
CA SER A 290 19.18 -38.65 5.49
C SER A 290 20.35 -38.69 6.47
N GLY A 291 20.27 -39.49 7.51
CA GLY A 291 21.35 -39.68 8.49
C GLY A 291 20.85 -39.97 9.89
N ASN A 292 21.75 -40.39 10.78
CA ASN A 292 21.43 -40.58 12.20
C ASN A 292 21.22 -39.20 12.88
N PHE A 293 20.31 -39.15 13.85
CA PHE A 293 19.97 -37.97 14.64
C PHE A 293 21.21 -37.29 15.25
N ASP A 294 22.24 -38.05 15.60
CA ASP A 294 23.49 -37.57 16.17
C ASP A 294 24.45 -36.92 15.17
N SER A 295 24.18 -36.99 13.86
CA SER A 295 25.05 -36.43 12.82
C SER A 295 24.63 -35.04 12.34
N VAL A 296 23.54 -34.48 12.87
CA VAL A 296 23.01 -33.18 12.52
C VAL A 296 23.58 -32.12 13.46
N THR A 297 24.71 -31.52 13.08
CA THR A 297 25.47 -30.58 13.93
C THR A 297 25.01 -29.12 13.87
N ASP A 298 24.08 -28.81 12.97
CA ASP A 298 23.61 -27.45 12.65
C ASP A 298 22.15 -27.16 13.11
N ARG A 299 21.59 -28.05 13.94
CA ARG A 299 20.25 -27.89 14.51
C ARG A 299 20.30 -27.78 16.03
N ASN A 300 19.81 -26.67 16.56
CA ASN A 300 19.71 -26.47 17.99
C ASN A 300 18.25 -26.60 18.41
N PHE A 301 17.91 -27.72 19.05
CA PHE A 301 16.57 -28.01 19.57
C PHE A 301 16.14 -27.11 20.73
N ASP A 302 17.11 -26.55 21.46
CA ASP A 302 16.86 -25.71 22.64
C ASP A 302 16.58 -24.24 22.31
N SER A 303 16.92 -23.81 21.08
CA SER A 303 16.78 -22.40 20.69
C SER A 303 15.48 -22.08 19.93
N GLY A 304 14.61 -23.07 19.69
CA GLY A 304 13.39 -22.87 18.88
C GLY A 304 13.65 -22.56 17.41
N THR A 305 14.88 -22.33 17.03
CA THR A 305 15.32 -22.13 15.64
C THR A 305 15.48 -23.48 14.97
N VAL A 306 14.40 -23.99 14.44
CA VAL A 306 14.49 -24.92 13.33
C VAL A 306 15.02 -24.10 12.16
N ASN A 307 16.28 -24.30 11.77
CA ASN A 307 16.91 -23.60 10.62
C ASN A 307 16.31 -24.03 9.27
N GLY A 308 15.03 -24.34 9.21
CA GLY A 308 14.30 -24.53 7.98
C GLY A 308 13.86 -23.17 7.45
N GLN A 309 14.64 -22.58 6.58
CA GLN A 309 14.17 -21.41 5.83
C GLN A 309 12.89 -21.77 5.09
N LEU A 310 11.92 -20.87 5.12
CA LEU A 310 10.72 -21.01 4.32
C LEU A 310 11.07 -20.95 2.82
N TYR A 311 10.28 -21.60 1.98
CA TYR A 311 10.39 -21.36 0.56
C TYR A 311 10.14 -19.88 0.26
N SER A 312 10.97 -19.29 -0.60
CA SER A 312 10.81 -17.90 -1.04
C SER A 312 9.55 -17.68 -1.88
N GLN A 313 8.99 -18.78 -2.44
CA GLN A 313 7.75 -18.77 -3.21
C GLN A 313 6.97 -20.06 -3.01
N GLY A 314 5.65 -19.92 -2.85
CA GLY A 314 4.70 -21.00 -2.85
C GLY A 314 3.48 -20.66 -3.70
N ILE A 315 2.78 -21.69 -4.18
CA ILE A 315 1.62 -21.54 -5.05
C ILE A 315 0.48 -22.40 -4.52
N TYR A 316 -0.69 -21.81 -4.40
CA TYR A 316 -1.96 -22.48 -4.22
C TYR A 316 -2.80 -22.30 -5.47
N GLU A 317 -3.11 -23.38 -6.21
CA GLU A 317 -3.96 -23.34 -7.40
C GLU A 317 -5.33 -23.94 -7.06
N PHE A 318 -6.42 -23.25 -7.43
CA PHE A 318 -7.78 -23.73 -7.21
C PHE A 318 -7.97 -25.11 -7.87
N SER A 319 -8.69 -26.01 -7.20
CA SER A 319 -8.94 -27.37 -7.71
C SER A 319 -9.70 -27.37 -9.02
N ASP A 320 -10.62 -26.44 -9.20
CA ASP A 320 -11.57 -26.44 -10.28
C ASP A 320 -11.33 -25.30 -11.27
N THR A 321 -11.50 -25.64 -12.54
CA THR A 321 -11.66 -24.64 -13.60
C THR A 321 -13.11 -24.18 -13.59
N ILE A 322 -13.35 -22.89 -13.42
CA ILE A 322 -14.71 -22.34 -13.46
C ILE A 322 -15.15 -22.22 -14.92
N ASP A 323 -16.25 -22.92 -15.28
CA ASP A 323 -16.90 -22.85 -16.59
C ASP A 323 -18.18 -22.04 -16.50
N VAL A 324 -18.25 -20.91 -17.19
CA VAL A 324 -19.45 -20.05 -17.24
C VAL A 324 -20.39 -20.41 -18.41
N GLY A 325 -20.17 -21.56 -19.05
CA GLY A 325 -21.03 -22.13 -20.07
C GLY A 325 -20.79 -21.64 -21.50
N SER A 326 -20.40 -20.40 -21.69
CA SER A 326 -20.07 -19.81 -22.98
C SER A 326 -19.03 -18.70 -22.83
N SER A 327 -18.41 -18.30 -23.92
CA SER A 327 -17.49 -17.16 -23.92
C SER A 327 -18.29 -15.86 -23.80
N ILE A 328 -18.28 -15.27 -22.61
CA ILE A 328 -19.02 -14.06 -22.25
C ILE A 328 -18.10 -13.09 -21.50
N THR A 329 -18.47 -11.82 -21.49
CA THR A 329 -17.82 -10.85 -20.61
C THR A 329 -18.34 -11.06 -19.18
N THR A 330 -17.42 -11.36 -18.29
CA THR A 330 -17.69 -11.63 -16.88
C THR A 330 -16.98 -10.60 -16.04
N ASN A 331 -17.70 -9.92 -15.18
CA ASN A 331 -17.11 -9.04 -14.18
C ASN A 331 -16.63 -9.89 -13.00
N ILE A 332 -15.35 -9.84 -12.70
CA ILE A 332 -14.76 -10.68 -11.67
C ILE A 332 -14.28 -9.83 -10.50
N THR A 333 -14.67 -10.24 -9.30
CA THR A 333 -14.21 -9.69 -8.03
C THR A 333 -13.60 -10.81 -7.18
N ALA A 334 -12.74 -10.46 -6.25
CA ALA A 334 -12.19 -11.40 -5.27
C ALA A 334 -12.25 -10.79 -3.87
N SER A 335 -12.33 -11.66 -2.87
CA SER A 335 -12.18 -11.31 -1.47
C SER A 335 -11.07 -12.15 -0.88
N ILE A 336 -10.09 -11.49 -0.29
CA ILE A 336 -8.89 -12.09 0.28
C ILE A 336 -8.73 -11.52 1.69
N THR A 337 -8.50 -12.39 2.68
CA THR A 337 -8.04 -11.98 4.01
C THR A 337 -6.67 -12.57 4.23
N GLN A 338 -5.70 -11.70 4.49
CA GLN A 338 -4.32 -12.09 4.67
C GLN A 338 -3.64 -11.24 5.73
N THR A 339 -2.67 -11.83 6.39
CA THR A 339 -1.74 -11.22 7.33
C THR A 339 -0.33 -11.73 7.05
N VAL A 340 0.64 -11.35 7.85
CA VAL A 340 2.01 -11.88 7.82
C VAL A 340 2.32 -12.45 9.18
N ALA A 341 2.98 -13.59 9.23
CA ALA A 341 3.56 -14.14 10.45
C ALA A 341 5.08 -14.25 10.28
N ASP A 342 5.82 -13.71 11.22
CA ASP A 342 7.27 -13.86 11.31
C ASP A 342 7.62 -14.82 12.44
N ARG A 343 8.23 -15.96 12.10
CA ARG A 343 8.59 -17.00 13.07
C ARG A 343 9.74 -16.60 13.98
N ASP A 344 10.61 -15.68 13.54
CA ASP A 344 11.73 -15.19 14.36
C ASP A 344 11.29 -14.13 15.36
N ALA A 345 10.08 -13.60 15.23
CA ALA A 345 9.50 -12.61 16.15
C ALA A 345 8.79 -13.25 17.36
N PHE A 346 8.85 -14.57 17.51
CA PHE A 346 8.33 -15.22 18.71
C PHE A 346 9.06 -14.72 19.96
N PHE A 347 8.31 -14.59 21.04
CA PHE A 347 8.73 -14.04 22.34
C PHE A 347 10.07 -14.61 22.87
N ASP A 348 10.34 -15.90 22.62
CA ASP A 348 11.53 -16.59 23.09
C ASP A 348 12.81 -16.29 22.29
N ALA A 349 12.69 -15.74 21.08
CA ALA A 349 13.82 -15.42 20.21
C ALA A 349 14.37 -13.99 20.41
N THR A 350 13.69 -13.15 21.22
CA THR A 350 14.07 -11.75 21.39
C THR A 350 15.05 -11.58 22.55
N THR A 351 16.30 -11.19 22.26
CA THR A 351 17.29 -10.77 23.27
C THR A 351 17.05 -9.31 23.67
N GLY A 352 17.05 -9.01 24.99
CA GLY A 352 16.91 -7.65 25.53
C GLY A 352 15.67 -7.47 26.44
N ASN A 353 15.59 -6.32 27.12
CA ASN A 353 14.49 -6.02 28.03
C ASN A 353 13.19 -5.72 27.25
N PHE A 354 12.07 -6.15 27.83
CA PHE A 354 10.72 -6.02 27.29
C PHE A 354 10.33 -4.57 26.93
N ASP A 355 10.74 -3.63 27.79
CA ASP A 355 10.40 -2.20 27.65
C ASP A 355 11.19 -1.46 26.56
N GLU A 356 12.22 -2.12 25.98
CA GLU A 356 13.09 -1.52 24.96
C GLU A 356 12.71 -1.97 23.53
N LYS A 357 11.70 -2.81 23.39
CA LYS A 357 11.27 -3.33 22.08
C LYS A 357 10.31 -2.38 21.39
N LEU A 358 10.75 -1.84 20.28
CA LEU A 358 9.93 -1.06 19.36
C LEU A 358 9.37 -2.02 18.31
N GLY A 359 8.07 -2.29 18.33
CA GLY A 359 7.38 -3.14 17.35
C GLY A 359 6.17 -3.87 17.95
N ASN A 360 5.34 -4.43 17.11
CA ASN A 360 4.24 -5.26 17.54
C ASN A 360 4.75 -6.65 17.98
N PHE A 361 4.13 -7.24 19.01
CA PHE A 361 4.46 -8.56 19.55
C PHE A 361 4.21 -9.71 18.56
N ASP A 362 3.48 -9.46 17.49
CA ASP A 362 3.07 -10.40 16.45
C ASP A 362 3.96 -10.37 15.21
N GLY A 363 5.12 -9.72 15.27
CA GLY A 363 6.14 -9.79 14.24
C GLY A 363 5.69 -9.23 12.88
N ASP A 364 5.13 -8.03 12.89
CA ASP A 364 4.60 -7.40 11.69
C ASP A 364 5.74 -6.96 10.73
N SER A 365 6.03 -7.80 9.75
CA SER A 365 6.94 -7.50 8.65
C SER A 365 6.23 -7.60 7.31
N GLU A 366 5.18 -6.76 7.11
CA GLU A 366 4.48 -6.66 5.81
C GLU A 366 5.43 -6.41 4.63
N ALA A 367 6.60 -5.81 4.89
CA ALA A 367 7.58 -5.45 3.88
C ALA A 367 8.25 -6.65 3.20
N ASN A 368 8.30 -7.81 3.86
CA ASN A 368 9.07 -8.97 3.40
C ASN A 368 8.22 -10.04 2.73
N CYS A 369 6.90 -9.95 2.82
CA CYS A 369 5.96 -10.95 2.34
C CYS A 369 4.90 -10.35 1.42
N SER A 370 4.45 -11.13 0.43
CA SER A 370 3.30 -10.76 -0.39
C SER A 370 2.51 -11.99 -0.84
N SER A 371 1.21 -11.79 -1.05
CA SER A 371 0.36 -12.77 -1.74
C SER A 371 -0.31 -12.10 -2.93
N GLU A 372 -0.27 -12.75 -4.08
CA GLU A 372 -0.84 -12.25 -5.32
C GLU A 372 -1.81 -13.27 -5.91
N LEU A 373 -3.08 -12.90 -6.04
CA LEU A 373 -4.03 -13.70 -6.82
C LEU A 373 -3.74 -13.51 -8.31
N GLN A 374 -3.65 -14.62 -9.02
CA GLN A 374 -3.45 -14.64 -10.47
C GLN A 374 -4.58 -15.34 -11.18
N ILE A 375 -4.86 -14.94 -12.41
CA ILE A 375 -5.90 -15.47 -13.29
C ILE A 375 -5.31 -15.96 -14.60
N SER A 376 -5.89 -17.04 -15.13
CA SER A 376 -5.64 -17.55 -16.47
C SER A 376 -6.99 -17.87 -17.11
N VAL A 377 -7.18 -17.52 -18.37
CA VAL A 377 -8.47 -17.64 -19.05
C VAL A 377 -8.37 -18.44 -20.32
N SER A 378 -9.46 -19.09 -20.70
CA SER A 378 -9.57 -19.85 -21.93
C SER A 378 -10.98 -19.78 -22.53
N THR A 379 -11.08 -19.95 -23.83
CA THR A 379 -12.37 -20.05 -24.55
C THR A 379 -12.76 -21.50 -24.88
N ASP A 380 -11.81 -22.45 -24.80
CA ASP A 380 -11.95 -23.84 -25.27
C ASP A 380 -11.60 -24.90 -24.24
N ASN A 381 -11.18 -24.49 -23.02
CA ASN A 381 -10.70 -25.37 -21.92
C ASN A 381 -9.42 -26.17 -22.24
N SER A 382 -8.75 -25.87 -23.35
CA SER A 382 -7.50 -26.54 -23.73
C SER A 382 -6.33 -25.58 -23.77
N THR A 383 -6.54 -24.41 -24.33
CA THR A 383 -5.52 -23.36 -24.47
C THR A 383 -5.82 -22.23 -23.48
N PHE A 384 -5.01 -22.14 -22.42
CA PHE A 384 -5.11 -21.11 -21.42
C PHE A 384 -4.06 -20.02 -21.65
N THR A 385 -4.42 -18.77 -21.36
CA THR A 385 -3.42 -17.68 -21.29
C THR A 385 -2.40 -17.96 -20.18
N PRO A 386 -1.17 -17.44 -20.27
CA PRO A 386 -0.30 -17.43 -19.11
C PRO A 386 -1.00 -16.81 -17.91
N PHE A 387 -0.70 -17.31 -16.69
CA PHE A 387 -1.18 -16.68 -15.48
C PHE A 387 -0.68 -15.23 -15.39
N GLN A 388 -1.58 -14.33 -15.12
CA GLN A 388 -1.30 -12.91 -14.91
C GLN A 388 -1.93 -12.45 -13.60
N THR A 389 -1.41 -11.38 -13.02
CA THR A 389 -2.00 -10.80 -11.82
C THR A 389 -3.47 -10.51 -12.04
N PHE A 390 -4.29 -11.00 -11.12
CA PHE A 390 -5.71 -10.71 -11.12
C PHE A 390 -5.94 -9.22 -10.82
N VAL A 391 -6.77 -8.58 -11.62
CA VAL A 391 -7.26 -7.21 -11.42
C VAL A 391 -8.78 -7.27 -11.48
N VAL A 392 -9.46 -6.63 -10.53
CA VAL A 392 -10.92 -6.54 -10.54
C VAL A 392 -11.39 -5.86 -11.83
N GLY A 393 -12.26 -6.52 -12.59
CA GLY A 393 -12.71 -6.00 -13.88
C GLY A 393 -13.41 -7.03 -14.75
N ASP A 394 -13.53 -6.70 -16.01
CA ASP A 394 -14.23 -7.49 -17.02
C ASP A 394 -13.25 -8.39 -17.79
N TYR A 395 -13.60 -9.64 -17.94
CA TYR A 395 -12.84 -10.65 -18.64
C TYR A 395 -13.73 -11.38 -19.67
N LEU A 396 -13.29 -11.43 -20.91
CA LEU A 396 -13.99 -12.16 -21.97
C LEU A 396 -13.41 -13.55 -22.10
N ALA A 397 -14.07 -14.55 -21.52
CA ALA A 397 -13.70 -15.96 -21.62
C ALA A 397 -14.87 -16.87 -21.25
N ARG A 398 -14.69 -18.18 -21.39
CA ARG A 398 -15.60 -19.19 -20.87
C ARG A 398 -15.03 -19.91 -19.65
N TYR A 399 -13.72 -20.16 -19.63
CA TYR A 399 -13.05 -20.93 -18.58
C TYR A 399 -12.04 -20.07 -17.84
N TYR A 400 -12.06 -20.15 -16.52
CA TYR A 400 -11.23 -19.36 -15.62
C TYR A 400 -10.50 -20.27 -14.65
N LYS A 401 -9.19 -20.07 -14.52
CA LYS A 401 -8.34 -20.67 -13.50
C LYS A 401 -7.76 -19.59 -12.62
N PHE A 402 -7.66 -19.88 -11.34
CA PHE A 402 -7.09 -18.97 -10.35
C PHE A 402 -5.99 -19.66 -9.57
N ARG A 403 -4.99 -18.90 -9.18
CA ARG A 403 -3.98 -19.33 -8.23
C ARG A 403 -3.55 -18.19 -7.32
N MET A 404 -3.16 -18.50 -6.08
CA MET A 404 -2.51 -17.59 -5.17
C MET A 404 -1.01 -17.86 -5.21
N VAL A 405 -0.22 -16.84 -5.51
CA VAL A 405 1.24 -16.88 -5.42
C VAL A 405 1.65 -16.16 -4.15
N MET A 406 2.32 -16.86 -3.27
CA MET A 406 2.79 -16.37 -1.98
C MET A 406 4.31 -16.25 -2.06
N THR A 407 4.85 -15.09 -1.68
CA THR A 407 6.31 -14.84 -1.72
C THR A 407 6.79 -14.26 -0.41
N SER A 408 8.02 -14.60 -0.05
CA SER A 408 8.74 -14.01 1.07
C SER A 408 10.19 -13.78 0.67
N SER A 409 10.72 -12.61 0.99
CA SER A 409 12.16 -12.30 0.91
C SER A 409 12.89 -12.54 2.22
N ASN A 410 12.15 -12.86 3.29
CA ASN A 410 12.67 -13.24 4.60
C ASN A 410 12.40 -14.73 4.85
N GLY A 411 13.43 -15.52 5.10
CA GLY A 411 13.31 -16.96 5.33
C GLY A 411 12.49 -17.36 6.58
N SER A 412 12.22 -16.42 7.50
CA SER A 412 11.42 -16.66 8.69
C SER A 412 9.97 -16.18 8.56
N ALA A 413 9.68 -15.22 7.68
CA ALA A 413 8.36 -14.63 7.52
C ALA A 413 7.52 -15.32 6.44
N THR A 414 6.23 -15.48 6.67
CA THR A 414 5.27 -16.09 5.73
C THR A 414 4.01 -15.25 5.58
N PRO A 415 3.50 -15.10 4.36
CA PRO A 415 2.11 -14.66 4.19
C PRO A 415 1.15 -15.68 4.81
N VAL A 416 0.08 -15.22 5.43
CA VAL A 416 -0.96 -16.04 6.06
C VAL A 416 -2.29 -15.68 5.41
N VAL A 417 -2.84 -16.57 4.59
CA VAL A 417 -4.11 -16.34 3.88
C VAL A 417 -5.21 -17.15 4.55
N THR A 418 -6.10 -16.48 5.28
CA THR A 418 -7.20 -17.09 6.04
C THR A 418 -8.50 -17.17 5.26
N ALA A 419 -8.71 -16.29 4.28
CA ALA A 419 -9.88 -16.34 3.41
C ALA A 419 -9.50 -15.99 1.97
N LEU A 420 -10.09 -16.74 1.03
CA LEU A 420 -9.89 -16.56 -0.40
C LEU A 420 -11.15 -16.99 -1.15
N SER A 421 -11.75 -16.04 -1.85
CA SER A 421 -12.89 -16.32 -2.73
C SER A 421 -12.85 -15.44 -3.98
N VAL A 422 -13.39 -15.95 -5.07
CA VAL A 422 -13.62 -15.21 -6.30
C VAL A 422 -15.10 -15.26 -6.65
N THR A 423 -15.63 -14.14 -7.14
CA THR A 423 -17.03 -14.03 -7.57
C THR A 423 -17.04 -13.58 -9.01
N LEU A 424 -17.73 -14.34 -9.85
CA LEU A 424 -17.95 -14.04 -11.25
C LEU A 424 -19.38 -13.56 -11.42
N ASP A 425 -19.53 -12.44 -12.08
CA ASP A 425 -20.79 -11.78 -12.32
C ASP A 425 -20.90 -11.39 -13.80
N MET A 426 -22.11 -11.22 -14.32
CA MET A 426 -22.32 -10.82 -15.70
C MET A 426 -23.48 -9.84 -15.79
N GLU A 427 -23.47 -9.01 -16.83
CA GLU A 427 -24.53 -8.04 -17.06
C GLU A 427 -25.86 -8.74 -17.37
N ASP A 428 -26.94 -8.28 -16.70
CA ASP A 428 -28.28 -8.72 -17.00
C ASP A 428 -28.70 -8.30 -18.40
N ARG A 429 -29.28 -9.24 -19.12
CA ARG A 429 -30.04 -8.92 -20.29
C ARG A 429 -31.49 -8.64 -19.92
N ILE A 430 -32.00 -7.54 -20.47
CA ILE A 430 -33.41 -7.21 -20.44
C ILE A 430 -33.95 -7.29 -21.87
N GLU A 431 -34.98 -8.11 -22.05
CA GLU A 431 -35.77 -8.15 -23.29
C GLU A 431 -37.21 -7.80 -22.96
N SER A 432 -37.82 -6.95 -23.77
CA SER A 432 -39.21 -6.55 -23.60
C SER A 432 -39.98 -6.73 -24.90
N GLY A 433 -41.27 -7.01 -24.76
CA GLY A 433 -42.22 -6.98 -25.83
C GLY A 433 -43.41 -6.14 -25.43
N ASN A 434 -43.85 -5.27 -26.33
CA ASN A 434 -44.92 -4.31 -26.08
C ASN A 434 -46.10 -4.56 -27.01
N ASN A 435 -47.36 -4.36 -26.52
CA ASN A 435 -48.61 -4.45 -27.28
C ASN A 435 -48.77 -5.79 -28.03
N ILE A 436 -48.38 -6.89 -27.41
CA ILE A 436 -48.53 -8.21 -28.01
C ILE A 436 -50.00 -8.68 -27.88
N VAL A 437 -50.59 -9.01 -29.02
CA VAL A 437 -51.94 -9.59 -29.04
C VAL A 437 -51.87 -11.10 -28.85
N SER A 438 -52.59 -11.60 -27.82
CA SER A 438 -52.53 -13.04 -27.47
C SER A 438 -53.32 -13.94 -28.44
N GLY A 439 -54.40 -13.44 -29.06
CA GLY A 439 -55.39 -14.30 -29.68
C GLY A 439 -56.22 -15.00 -28.60
N THR A 440 -57.14 -15.88 -29.04
CA THR A 440 -58.04 -16.64 -28.15
C THR A 440 -57.48 -18.00 -27.70
N GLY A 441 -56.30 -18.38 -28.20
CA GLY A 441 -55.57 -19.59 -27.82
C GLY A 441 -54.30 -19.29 -27.01
N THR A 442 -53.42 -20.25 -26.87
CA THR A 442 -52.14 -20.11 -26.25
C THR A 442 -51.18 -19.32 -27.18
N LYS A 443 -50.70 -18.17 -26.71
CA LYS A 443 -49.68 -17.39 -27.37
C LYS A 443 -48.31 -17.84 -26.93
N SER A 444 -47.46 -18.22 -27.88
CA SER A 444 -46.03 -18.53 -27.66
C SER A 444 -45.20 -17.25 -27.89
N VAL A 445 -44.33 -16.96 -26.96
CA VAL A 445 -43.35 -15.86 -27.05
C VAL A 445 -41.97 -16.50 -26.99
N THR A 446 -41.18 -16.29 -28.05
CA THR A 446 -39.78 -16.73 -28.13
C THR A 446 -38.89 -15.52 -27.95
N PHE A 447 -37.88 -15.64 -27.06
CA PHE A 447 -36.87 -14.61 -26.88
C PHE A 447 -35.97 -14.51 -28.11
N THR A 448 -35.48 -13.32 -28.41
CA THR A 448 -34.56 -13.10 -29.54
C THR A 448 -33.29 -13.93 -29.44
N GLN A 449 -32.85 -14.19 -28.21
CA GLN A 449 -31.80 -15.15 -27.88
C GLN A 449 -32.16 -15.87 -26.58
N SER A 450 -31.74 -17.11 -26.45
CA SER A 450 -31.95 -17.84 -25.22
C SER A 450 -31.14 -17.27 -24.06
N TYR A 451 -31.72 -17.25 -22.89
CA TYR A 451 -31.04 -17.00 -21.62
C TYR A 451 -30.22 -18.22 -21.19
N ILE A 452 -29.26 -18.05 -20.28
CA ILE A 452 -28.53 -19.18 -19.65
C ILE A 452 -29.47 -19.95 -18.71
N THR A 453 -30.25 -19.20 -17.92
CA THR A 453 -31.24 -19.73 -16.99
C THR A 453 -32.60 -19.17 -17.32
N VAL A 454 -33.66 -19.73 -16.74
CA VAL A 454 -35.02 -19.21 -16.92
C VAL A 454 -35.11 -17.79 -16.36
N PRO A 455 -35.40 -16.77 -17.19
CA PRO A 455 -35.41 -15.37 -16.75
C PRO A 455 -36.57 -15.06 -15.82
N ALA A 456 -36.45 -14.00 -15.02
CA ALA A 456 -37.59 -13.39 -14.34
C ALA A 456 -38.48 -12.71 -15.37
N LEU A 457 -39.82 -12.89 -15.24
CA LEU A 457 -40.81 -12.27 -16.13
C LEU A 457 -41.69 -11.30 -15.35
N GLY A 458 -41.75 -10.09 -15.84
CA GLY A 458 -42.81 -9.10 -15.49
C GLY A 458 -43.88 -9.03 -16.56
N PHE A 459 -45.13 -8.89 -16.19
CA PHE A 459 -46.29 -8.80 -17.07
C PHE A 459 -47.14 -7.59 -16.78
N ALA A 460 -47.53 -6.87 -17.81
CA ALA A 460 -48.55 -5.85 -17.78
C ALA A 460 -49.62 -6.22 -18.81
N VAL A 461 -50.86 -6.45 -18.38
CA VAL A 461 -51.96 -6.82 -19.27
C VAL A 461 -52.91 -5.65 -19.43
N GLN A 462 -53.24 -5.36 -20.69
CA GLN A 462 -54.16 -4.31 -21.08
C GLN A 462 -55.55 -4.91 -21.37
N ASN A 463 -56.60 -4.11 -21.31
CA ASN A 463 -57.99 -4.42 -21.69
C ASN A 463 -58.56 -5.72 -21.07
N MET A 464 -58.18 -6.07 -19.85
CA MET A 464 -58.80 -7.13 -19.05
C MET A 464 -60.25 -6.78 -18.70
N ALA A 465 -61.15 -7.74 -18.91
CA ALA A 465 -62.51 -7.63 -18.41
C ALA A 465 -62.63 -8.26 -17.00
N SER A 466 -63.70 -7.91 -16.27
CA SER A 466 -63.93 -8.50 -14.96
C SER A 466 -64.10 -10.02 -15.05
N GLY A 467 -63.27 -10.75 -14.25
CA GLY A 467 -63.23 -12.20 -14.22
C GLY A 467 -62.29 -12.84 -15.25
N ASP A 468 -61.57 -12.06 -16.03
CA ASP A 468 -60.50 -12.60 -16.88
C ASP A 468 -59.32 -13.02 -16.03
N THR A 469 -58.67 -14.12 -16.46
CA THR A 469 -57.44 -14.65 -15.88
C THR A 469 -56.42 -14.95 -16.98
N TYR A 470 -55.17 -15.01 -16.60
CA TYR A 470 -54.14 -15.52 -17.50
C TYR A 470 -53.32 -16.62 -16.85
N THR A 471 -52.81 -17.52 -17.67
CA THR A 471 -51.94 -18.62 -17.24
C THR A 471 -50.67 -18.59 -18.03
N LEU A 472 -49.52 -18.63 -17.33
CA LEU A 472 -48.18 -18.75 -17.90
C LEU A 472 -47.78 -20.22 -17.86
N THR A 473 -47.37 -20.75 -18.98
CA THR A 473 -46.86 -22.15 -19.12
C THR A 473 -45.59 -22.15 -19.93
N ASN A 474 -44.83 -23.27 -19.86
CA ASN A 474 -43.62 -23.49 -20.62
C ASN A 474 -42.60 -22.34 -20.49
N LYS A 475 -42.49 -21.79 -19.28
CA LYS A 475 -41.46 -20.80 -19.00
C LYS A 475 -40.11 -21.45 -18.99
N THR A 476 -39.30 -21.13 -20.02
CA THR A 476 -37.96 -21.69 -20.28
C THR A 476 -36.96 -20.59 -20.54
N ALA A 477 -35.69 -20.96 -20.70
CA ALA A 477 -34.65 -20.01 -21.12
C ALA A 477 -34.86 -19.44 -22.53
N ALA A 478 -35.66 -20.13 -23.38
CA ALA A 478 -35.88 -19.71 -24.78
C ALA A 478 -37.19 -18.94 -25.00
N GLY A 479 -38.10 -18.95 -24.01
CA GLY A 479 -39.41 -18.29 -24.14
C GLY A 479 -40.44 -18.79 -23.13
N PHE A 480 -41.70 -18.40 -23.35
CA PHE A 480 -42.83 -18.78 -22.52
C PHE A 480 -44.11 -18.81 -23.34
N ASN A 481 -45.13 -19.43 -22.78
CA ASN A 481 -46.47 -19.43 -23.31
C ASN A 481 -47.41 -18.68 -22.36
N VAL A 482 -48.41 -17.98 -22.93
CA VAL A 482 -49.47 -17.31 -22.15
C VAL A 482 -50.83 -17.56 -22.81
N ALA A 483 -51.81 -17.84 -21.99
CA ALA A 483 -53.22 -17.96 -22.42
C ALA A 483 -54.12 -17.10 -21.53
N PHE A 484 -55.13 -16.50 -22.10
CA PHE A 484 -56.12 -15.69 -21.39
C PHE A 484 -57.50 -16.35 -21.47
N THR A 485 -58.21 -16.39 -20.36
CA THR A 485 -59.56 -16.94 -20.29
C THR A 485 -60.49 -15.99 -19.57
N ASN A 486 -61.77 -16.01 -19.99
CA ASN A 486 -62.80 -15.25 -19.29
C ASN A 486 -63.32 -16.01 -18.04
N SER A 487 -64.28 -15.43 -17.31
CA SER A 487 -64.91 -16.03 -16.14
C SER A 487 -65.62 -17.35 -16.41
N GLY A 488 -65.99 -17.64 -17.67
CA GLY A 488 -66.59 -18.90 -18.12
C GLY A 488 -65.58 -19.94 -18.60
N GLY A 489 -64.28 -19.67 -18.50
CA GLY A 489 -63.20 -20.58 -18.94
C GLY A 489 -62.93 -20.58 -20.45
N SER A 490 -63.59 -19.73 -21.23
CA SER A 490 -63.37 -19.61 -22.68
C SER A 490 -62.18 -18.70 -22.98
N GLY A 491 -61.36 -19.10 -23.99
CA GLY A 491 -60.21 -18.32 -24.42
C GLY A 491 -60.59 -16.94 -24.97
N VAL A 492 -59.90 -15.87 -24.51
CA VAL A 492 -60.15 -14.50 -24.93
C VAL A 492 -58.87 -13.82 -25.38
N SER A 493 -58.98 -12.91 -26.35
CA SER A 493 -57.83 -12.16 -26.83
C SER A 493 -57.59 -10.93 -25.95
N ARG A 494 -56.36 -10.79 -25.45
CA ARG A 494 -55.89 -9.65 -24.65
C ARG A 494 -54.60 -9.12 -25.21
N THR A 495 -54.30 -7.86 -24.92
CA THR A 495 -53.00 -7.25 -25.23
C THR A 495 -52.16 -7.23 -23.97
N PHE A 496 -50.89 -7.59 -24.11
CA PHE A 496 -49.96 -7.61 -22.97
C PHE A 496 -48.59 -7.09 -23.36
N ASP A 497 -47.89 -6.60 -22.34
CA ASP A 497 -46.47 -6.28 -22.38
C ASP A 497 -45.72 -7.24 -21.47
N PHE A 498 -44.46 -7.55 -21.79
CA PHE A 498 -43.62 -8.31 -20.91
C PHE A 498 -42.21 -7.70 -20.82
N ILE A 499 -41.56 -7.95 -19.69
CA ILE A 499 -40.12 -7.72 -19.48
C ILE A 499 -39.55 -9.04 -18.98
N ALA A 500 -38.54 -9.56 -19.68
CA ALA A 500 -37.73 -10.69 -19.25
C ALA A 500 -36.36 -10.20 -18.82
N LYS A 501 -35.96 -10.54 -17.61
CA LYS A 501 -34.65 -10.15 -17.05
C LYS A 501 -33.88 -11.40 -16.60
N GLY A 502 -32.62 -11.54 -17.02
CA GLY A 502 -31.77 -12.67 -16.67
C GLY A 502 -30.47 -12.69 -17.45
N TYR A 503 -29.74 -13.80 -17.36
CA TYR A 503 -28.47 -13.98 -18.07
C TYR A 503 -28.66 -14.50 -19.49
N TRP A 504 -27.77 -14.17 -20.42
CA TRP A 504 -27.90 -14.56 -21.82
C TRP A 504 -26.63 -15.21 -22.39
N LEU A 505 -26.84 -16.08 -23.37
CA LEU A 505 -25.77 -16.67 -24.20
C LEU A 505 -25.45 -15.72 -25.35
N LEU A 506 -24.21 -15.27 -25.47
CA LEU A 506 -23.72 -14.59 -26.69
C LEU A 506 -23.66 -15.62 -27.84
N ASN A 507 -24.47 -15.44 -28.87
CA ASN A 507 -24.36 -16.24 -30.09
C ASN A 507 -23.02 -15.92 -30.80
N LYS A 508 -22.31 -16.99 -31.19
CA LYS A 508 -21.02 -16.91 -31.94
C LYS A 508 -21.07 -16.05 -33.22
N HIS A 509 -22.27 -15.63 -33.68
CA HIS A 509 -22.43 -14.92 -34.96
C HIS A 509 -22.10 -13.43 -34.90
N MET A 510 -22.19 -12.79 -33.72
CA MET A 510 -21.90 -11.36 -33.58
C MET A 510 -20.42 -11.03 -33.43
N ILE A 511 -19.58 -12.02 -33.13
CA ILE A 511 -18.12 -11.80 -32.99
C ILE A 511 -17.43 -11.57 -34.35
N ASN A 512 -18.04 -12.02 -35.45
CA ASN A 512 -17.45 -11.85 -36.79
C ASN A 512 -17.73 -10.49 -37.42
N GLU A 513 -18.73 -9.73 -36.97
CA GLU A 513 -19.02 -8.41 -37.52
C GLU A 513 -18.17 -7.28 -36.94
N GLN A 514 -17.61 -7.46 -35.73
CA GLN A 514 -16.70 -6.48 -35.13
C GLN A 514 -15.24 -6.61 -35.59
N LYS A 515 -14.87 -7.66 -36.30
CA LYS A 515 -13.52 -7.80 -36.91
C LYS A 515 -13.37 -7.14 -38.28
N GLY A 516 -14.40 -6.48 -38.79
CA GLY A 516 -14.40 -5.82 -40.08
C GLY A 516 -14.06 -4.30 -40.07
N PHE A 517 -13.76 -3.73 -38.88
CA PHE A 517 -13.36 -2.34 -38.75
C PHE A 517 -12.12 -2.22 -37.86
N ILE A 518 -10.96 -2.57 -38.38
CA ILE A 518 -9.66 -2.00 -38.03
C ILE A 518 -8.87 -1.83 -39.34
#